data_0705be88a51f4be5a7f349f1d1f9686a
#
_entry.id   0705be88a51f4be5a7f349f1d1f9686a
#
_cell.length_a   1.000
_cell.length_b   1.000
_cell.length_c   1.000
_cell.angle_alpha   90.00
_cell.angle_beta   90.00
_cell.angle_gamma   90.00
#
_symmetry.space_group_name_H-M   'P 1'
#
loop_
_entity.id
_entity.type
_entity.pdbx_description
1 polymer ?
#
loop_
_entity_poly.entity_id
_entity_poly.type
_entity_poly.pdbx_seq_one_letter_code
_entity_poly.pdbx_strand_id
1 'polypeptide(L)'
;MSIIGVSVGVILVVLTVGLVRGTLRERGQRDANIGVEIMLRQAGQGLSLTSADMSFPMSVLDDVRAIPGVAVATPVGQNLEMGGEGGLGIRQIDGIVFDTFTAASYMKITQGNPLPASGDVAIVDIKYALDHQTKIGDKVTGLGREFTIIGIYEPESGARIKVPLATMQEALVAQDKCSMIFVKCSKPEEQELVAQRILEKYPDYRVIFTRDLPTLFANGFSGFNVFLNVVRGLAIVISLLVILLTMYTTVSERTRQIGILKSLGASKAWIAWEFQKEALTISLLGVLGGLAVAFIVRFLLVRYAGMNIDLEVMSTFYASLAGVASGVLGALYPALRAASQDPVDALSYE
;
A
#
# COMPACT_ATOMS: atom_id res chain seq x y z
N MET A 1 22.28 -22.50 -4.46
CA MET A 1 22.36 -21.04 -4.72
C MET A 1 21.20 -20.53 -5.60
N SER A 2 20.89 -21.15 -6.73
CA SER A 2 19.86 -20.71 -7.69
C SER A 2 18.45 -20.67 -7.11
N ILE A 3 18.05 -21.68 -6.35
CA ILE A 3 16.74 -21.72 -5.66
C ILE A 3 16.58 -20.50 -4.76
N ILE A 4 17.63 -20.15 -4.00
CA ILE A 4 17.62 -18.97 -3.11
C ILE A 4 17.43 -17.67 -3.91
N GLY A 5 18.10 -17.51 -5.04
CA GLY A 5 17.98 -16.32 -5.87
C GLY A 5 16.56 -16.09 -6.39
N VAL A 6 15.89 -17.13 -6.88
CA VAL A 6 14.49 -17.07 -7.30
C VAL A 6 13.58 -16.82 -6.11
N SER A 7 13.82 -17.51 -4.98
CA SER A 7 13.03 -17.30 -3.76
C SER A 7 13.08 -15.85 -3.29
N VAL A 8 14.28 -15.24 -3.24
CA VAL A 8 14.45 -13.82 -2.85
C VAL A 8 13.68 -12.89 -3.78
N GLY A 9 13.73 -13.12 -5.10
CA GLY A 9 12.94 -12.34 -6.06
C GLY A 9 11.43 -12.42 -5.80
N VAL A 10 10.91 -13.62 -5.56
CA VAL A 10 9.49 -13.84 -5.24
C VAL A 10 9.11 -13.21 -3.91
N ILE A 11 9.92 -13.41 -2.86
CA ILE A 11 9.71 -12.80 -1.53
C ILE A 11 9.62 -11.28 -1.65
N LEU A 12 10.58 -10.68 -2.34
CA LEU A 12 10.65 -9.21 -2.50
C LEU A 12 9.39 -8.68 -3.19
N VAL A 13 8.96 -9.29 -4.28
CA VAL A 13 7.74 -8.85 -5.00
C VAL A 13 6.50 -9.03 -4.14
N VAL A 14 6.31 -10.24 -3.59
CA VAL A 14 5.10 -10.60 -2.84
C VAL A 14 4.95 -9.76 -1.58
N LEU A 15 6.03 -9.58 -0.81
CA LEU A 15 5.98 -8.80 0.41
C LEU A 15 5.86 -7.30 0.14
N THR A 16 6.61 -6.75 -0.83
CA THR A 16 6.53 -5.31 -1.14
C THR A 16 5.14 -4.94 -1.67
N VAL A 17 4.61 -5.71 -2.61
CA VAL A 17 3.26 -5.48 -3.16
C VAL A 17 2.20 -5.67 -2.07
N GLY A 18 2.31 -6.74 -1.27
CA GLY A 18 1.38 -7.05 -0.20
C GLY A 18 1.37 -6.00 0.90
N LEU A 19 2.54 -5.48 1.29
CA LEU A 19 2.66 -4.44 2.31
C LEU A 19 2.05 -3.12 1.82
N VAL A 20 2.43 -2.65 0.62
CA VAL A 20 1.90 -1.40 0.06
C VAL A 20 0.38 -1.47 -0.08
N ARG A 21 -0.14 -2.53 -0.68
CA ARG A 21 -1.60 -2.69 -0.87
C ARG A 21 -2.34 -2.86 0.45
N GLY A 22 -1.79 -3.65 1.37
CA GLY A 22 -2.38 -3.84 2.70
C GLY A 22 -2.53 -2.54 3.47
N THR A 23 -1.47 -1.73 3.48
CA THR A 23 -1.47 -0.41 4.14
C THR A 23 -2.47 0.56 3.48
N LEU A 24 -2.48 0.62 2.14
CA LEU A 24 -3.40 1.49 1.42
C LEU A 24 -4.87 1.08 1.61
N ARG A 25 -5.15 -0.23 1.57
CA ARG A 25 -6.50 -0.76 1.78
C ARG A 25 -6.99 -0.52 3.21
N GLU A 26 -6.14 -0.75 4.21
CA GLU A 26 -6.46 -0.43 5.61
C GLU A 26 -6.81 1.05 5.77
N ARG A 27 -6.02 1.94 5.16
CA ARG A 27 -6.30 3.37 5.18
C ARG A 27 -7.64 3.69 4.53
N GLY A 28 -7.90 3.16 3.34
CA GLY A 28 -9.18 3.35 2.66
C GLY A 28 -10.38 2.84 3.45
N GLN A 29 -10.23 1.71 4.17
CA GLN A 29 -11.27 1.19 5.05
C GLN A 29 -11.51 2.10 6.25
N ARG A 30 -10.46 2.64 6.88
CA ARG A 30 -10.64 3.59 8.00
C ARG A 30 -11.34 4.87 7.55
N ASP A 31 -11.00 5.38 6.36
CA ASP A 31 -11.66 6.55 5.82
C ASP A 31 -13.13 6.25 5.45
N ALA A 32 -13.43 5.04 4.95
CA ALA A 32 -14.81 4.59 4.73
C ALA A 32 -15.61 4.40 6.04
N ASN A 33 -14.94 4.00 7.12
CA ASN A 33 -15.55 3.81 8.45
C ASN A 33 -15.92 5.12 9.16
N ILE A 34 -15.59 6.28 8.60
CA ILE A 34 -16.00 7.58 9.19
C ILE A 34 -17.53 7.65 9.32
N GLY A 35 -18.27 7.05 8.38
CA GLY A 35 -19.73 6.98 8.45
C GLY A 35 -20.46 8.09 7.73
N VAL A 36 -19.73 8.89 6.91
CA VAL A 36 -20.28 9.83 5.95
C VAL A 36 -20.34 9.23 4.56
N GLU A 37 -21.23 9.67 3.71
CA GLU A 37 -21.38 9.13 2.35
C GLU A 37 -20.51 9.85 1.33
N ILE A 38 -20.28 11.17 1.54
CA ILE A 38 -19.62 12.03 0.56
C ILE A 38 -18.44 12.76 1.21
N MET A 39 -17.34 12.82 0.49
CA MET A 39 -16.18 13.66 0.76
C MET A 39 -16.06 14.68 -0.38
N LEU A 40 -16.19 15.96 -0.07
CA LEU A 40 -16.08 17.06 -1.02
C LEU A 40 -14.68 17.67 -0.94
N ARG A 41 -14.00 17.77 -2.07
CA ARG A 41 -12.65 18.35 -2.23
C ARG A 41 -12.61 19.36 -3.36
N GLN A 42 -11.58 20.21 -3.35
CA GLN A 42 -11.33 21.11 -4.46
C GLN A 42 -10.83 20.34 -5.69
N ALA A 43 -11.22 20.77 -6.89
CA ALA A 43 -10.72 20.17 -8.13
C ALA A 43 -9.20 20.29 -8.24
N GLY A 44 -8.56 19.29 -8.82
CA GLY A 44 -7.10 19.22 -8.91
C GLY A 44 -6.41 18.61 -7.69
N GLN A 45 -7.08 18.53 -6.54
CA GLN A 45 -6.60 17.81 -5.37
C GLN A 45 -7.01 16.34 -5.49
N GLY A 46 -6.04 15.49 -5.83
CA GLY A 46 -6.19 14.04 -5.78
C GLY A 46 -6.21 13.53 -4.33
N LEU A 47 -6.51 12.24 -4.14
CA LEU A 47 -6.13 11.54 -2.93
C LEU A 47 -4.60 11.57 -2.87
N SER A 48 -4.03 12.44 -2.03
CA SER A 48 -2.57 12.56 -1.88
C SER A 48 -2.14 11.90 -0.58
N LEU A 49 -1.04 11.16 -0.65
CA LEU A 49 -0.35 10.63 0.54
C LEU A 49 0.75 11.59 1.04
N THR A 50 1.00 12.67 0.31
CA THR A 50 2.17 13.53 0.56
C THR A 50 1.84 15.00 0.80
N SER A 51 0.64 15.46 0.49
CA SER A 51 0.23 16.83 0.71
C SER A 51 -1.14 16.91 1.38
N ALA A 52 -1.18 17.56 2.50
CA ALA A 52 -2.39 18.06 3.11
C ALA A 52 -2.51 19.54 2.70
N ASP A 53 -3.43 19.83 1.82
CA ASP A 53 -3.67 21.20 1.38
C ASP A 53 -4.90 21.75 2.10
N MET A 54 -4.67 22.66 3.04
CA MET A 54 -5.72 23.43 3.72
C MET A 54 -6.12 24.63 2.85
N SER A 55 -6.64 24.35 1.65
CA SER A 55 -7.00 25.40 0.68
C SER A 55 -8.51 25.55 0.44
N PHE A 56 -9.33 24.59 0.92
CA PHE A 56 -10.76 24.59 0.75
C PHE A 56 -11.41 25.66 1.64
N PRO A 57 -12.13 26.66 1.06
CA PRO A 57 -12.70 27.76 1.85
C PRO A 57 -13.90 27.28 2.70
N MET A 58 -13.92 27.64 3.98
CA MET A 58 -15.02 27.28 4.88
C MET A 58 -16.33 28.00 4.55
N SER A 59 -16.31 29.11 3.78
CA SER A 59 -17.51 29.82 3.34
C SER A 59 -18.49 28.94 2.55
N VAL A 60 -18.03 27.88 1.92
CA VAL A 60 -18.86 26.92 1.18
C VAL A 60 -19.67 26.00 2.11
N LEU A 61 -19.28 25.89 3.37
CA LEU A 61 -19.87 24.95 4.31
C LEU A 61 -21.38 25.17 4.53
N ASP A 62 -21.77 26.41 4.72
CA ASP A 62 -23.19 26.74 4.97
C ASP A 62 -24.05 26.54 3.72
N ASP A 63 -23.50 26.80 2.57
CA ASP A 63 -24.12 26.50 1.29
C ASP A 63 -24.34 25.01 1.06
N VAL A 64 -23.35 24.18 1.43
CA VAL A 64 -23.45 22.70 1.34
C VAL A 64 -24.50 22.19 2.33
N ARG A 65 -24.55 22.76 3.54
CA ARG A 65 -25.59 22.42 4.54
C ARG A 65 -27.01 22.73 4.08
N ALA A 66 -27.18 23.76 3.26
CA ALA A 66 -28.48 24.14 2.72
C ALA A 66 -28.98 23.27 1.55
N ILE A 67 -28.14 22.35 1.01
CA ILE A 67 -28.52 21.49 -0.10
C ILE A 67 -29.54 20.43 0.36
N PRO A 68 -30.68 20.28 -0.34
CA PRO A 68 -31.65 19.25 0.02
C PRO A 68 -31.06 17.84 -0.01
N GLY A 69 -31.26 17.10 1.07
CA GLY A 69 -30.72 15.73 1.24
C GLY A 69 -29.42 15.69 2.07
N VAL A 70 -28.82 16.83 2.40
CA VAL A 70 -27.73 16.92 3.36
C VAL A 70 -28.28 16.92 4.79
N ALA A 71 -27.83 15.98 5.62
CA ALA A 71 -28.19 15.95 7.05
C ALA A 71 -27.19 16.75 7.89
N VAL A 72 -25.88 16.52 7.64
CA VAL A 72 -24.78 17.21 8.33
C VAL A 72 -23.65 17.44 7.34
N ALA A 73 -23.04 18.62 7.37
CA ALA A 73 -21.76 18.87 6.72
C ALA A 73 -20.77 19.40 7.74
N THR A 74 -19.55 18.81 7.74
CA THR A 74 -18.50 19.16 8.70
C THR A 74 -17.16 19.37 7.98
N PRO A 75 -16.43 20.46 8.32
CA PRO A 75 -15.12 20.71 7.75
C PRO A 75 -14.07 19.83 8.42
N VAL A 76 -13.12 19.35 7.64
CA VAL A 76 -11.98 18.57 8.12
C VAL A 76 -10.69 19.12 7.54
N GLY A 77 -9.76 19.45 8.43
CA GLY A 77 -8.36 19.71 8.10
C GLY A 77 -7.60 18.39 8.08
N GLN A 78 -6.67 18.24 7.16
CA GLN A 78 -5.82 17.06 7.09
C GLN A 78 -4.38 17.51 6.97
N ASN A 79 -3.49 16.99 7.82
CA ASN A 79 -2.06 17.19 7.72
C ASN A 79 -1.31 15.86 7.68
N LEU A 80 -0.31 15.78 6.81
CA LEU A 80 0.53 14.60 6.62
C LEU A 80 1.95 14.97 6.98
N GLU A 81 2.52 14.27 7.95
CA GLU A 81 3.88 14.48 8.43
C GLU A 81 4.75 13.26 8.12
N MET A 82 5.97 13.49 7.67
CA MET A 82 6.98 12.46 7.57
C MET A 82 7.73 12.31 8.90
N GLY A 83 7.89 11.07 9.38
CA GLY A 83 8.62 10.79 10.61
C GLY A 83 7.77 11.01 11.87
N GLY A 84 6.99 10.03 12.28
CA GLY A 84 6.46 9.91 13.64
C GLY A 84 7.48 9.24 14.56
N GLU A 85 7.23 9.21 15.87
CA GLU A 85 8.04 8.47 16.84
C GLU A 85 8.24 7.01 16.36
N GLY A 86 9.48 6.67 16.00
CA GLY A 86 9.88 5.30 15.69
C GLY A 86 10.11 4.94 14.23
N GLY A 87 10.08 5.84 13.23
CA GLY A 87 10.45 5.39 11.89
C GLY A 87 10.10 6.25 10.67
N LEU A 88 10.38 5.68 9.52
CA LEU A 88 10.12 6.19 8.15
C LEU A 88 8.62 6.17 7.78
N GLY A 89 7.71 6.50 8.71
CA GLY A 89 6.27 6.45 8.48
C GLY A 89 5.67 7.81 8.07
N ILE A 90 4.57 7.76 7.32
CA ILE A 90 3.70 8.92 7.09
C ILE A 90 2.62 8.90 8.17
N ARG A 91 2.60 9.95 8.99
CA ARG A 91 1.57 10.15 10.01
C ARG A 91 0.55 11.18 9.53
N GLN A 92 -0.71 10.85 9.66
CA GLN A 92 -1.81 11.77 9.36
C GLN A 92 -2.41 12.28 10.67
N ILE A 93 -2.68 13.58 10.71
CA ILE A 93 -3.41 14.26 11.77
C ILE A 93 -4.63 14.93 11.12
N ASP A 94 -5.83 14.71 11.69
CA ASP A 94 -7.03 15.39 11.23
C ASP A 94 -7.41 16.49 12.23
N GLY A 95 -7.69 17.69 11.69
CA GLY A 95 -8.30 18.80 12.42
C GLY A 95 -9.82 18.72 12.27
N ILE A 96 -10.55 18.63 13.37
CA ILE A 96 -12.01 18.46 13.35
C ILE A 96 -12.72 19.49 14.23
N VAL A 97 -13.98 19.78 13.87
CA VAL A 97 -14.95 20.43 14.76
C VAL A 97 -15.73 19.31 15.44
N PHE A 98 -15.47 19.04 16.71
CA PHE A 98 -15.91 17.84 17.40
C PHE A 98 -17.42 17.58 17.28
N ASP A 99 -18.26 18.57 17.58
CA ASP A 99 -19.73 18.42 17.61
C ASP A 99 -20.30 18.05 16.24
N THR A 100 -19.87 18.74 15.18
CA THR A 100 -20.35 18.46 13.82
C THR A 100 -19.75 17.18 13.26
N PHE A 101 -18.51 16.86 13.64
CA PHE A 101 -17.86 15.62 13.19
C PHE A 101 -18.52 14.40 13.83
N THR A 102 -18.81 14.42 15.12
CA THR A 102 -19.52 13.32 15.81
C THR A 102 -20.96 13.17 15.33
N ALA A 103 -21.65 14.27 15.01
CA ALA A 103 -22.99 14.22 14.42
C ALA A 103 -22.98 13.60 13.01
N ALA A 104 -21.92 13.78 12.25
CA ALA A 104 -21.76 13.21 10.90
C ALA A 104 -21.26 11.76 10.91
N SER A 105 -20.46 11.40 11.90
CA SER A 105 -19.70 10.13 11.93
C SER A 105 -20.21 9.14 12.98
N TYR A 106 -19.65 7.94 12.97
CA TYR A 106 -19.90 6.93 14.02
C TYR A 106 -18.95 7.09 15.22
N MET A 107 -18.09 8.11 15.25
CA MET A 107 -17.09 8.31 16.27
C MET A 107 -17.73 8.54 17.65
N LYS A 108 -17.21 7.81 18.66
CA LYS A 108 -17.61 7.96 20.08
C LYS A 108 -16.36 7.99 20.94
N ILE A 109 -16.33 8.86 21.95
CA ILE A 109 -15.29 8.84 22.98
C ILE A 109 -15.59 7.67 23.92
N THR A 110 -14.62 6.76 24.06
CA THR A 110 -14.71 5.60 24.95
C THR A 110 -14.02 5.86 26.28
N GLN A 111 -12.97 6.70 26.29
CA GLN A 111 -12.24 7.08 27.50
C GLN A 111 -11.84 8.56 27.42
N GLY A 112 -11.87 9.24 28.56
CA GLY A 112 -11.45 10.64 28.66
C GLY A 112 -12.53 11.65 28.27
N ASN A 113 -12.11 12.77 27.71
CA ASN A 113 -12.95 13.92 27.41
C ASN A 113 -13.09 14.17 25.92
N PRO A 114 -14.21 14.79 25.47
CA PRO A 114 -14.38 15.26 24.11
C PRO A 114 -13.37 16.37 23.75
N LEU A 115 -13.13 16.55 22.46
CA LEU A 115 -12.22 17.56 21.96
C LEU A 115 -12.84 18.95 22.09
N PRO A 116 -12.18 19.95 22.70
CA PRO A 116 -12.65 21.31 22.77
C PRO A 116 -12.55 22.00 21.39
N ALA A 117 -13.11 23.20 21.27
CA ALA A 117 -13.06 23.98 20.03
C ALA A 117 -11.63 24.41 19.64
N SER A 118 -10.74 24.62 20.63
CA SER A 118 -9.33 24.99 20.42
C SER A 118 -8.47 24.53 21.59
N GLY A 119 -7.16 24.53 21.43
CA GLY A 119 -6.16 24.16 22.44
C GLY A 119 -5.23 23.07 21.95
N ASP A 120 -4.05 22.96 22.57
CA ASP A 120 -3.02 21.97 22.26
C ASP A 120 -3.37 20.61 22.88
N VAL A 121 -4.50 20.05 22.46
CA VAL A 121 -5.04 18.77 22.91
C VAL A 121 -5.38 17.88 21.73
N ALA A 122 -5.30 16.57 21.95
CA ALA A 122 -5.59 15.56 20.92
C ALA A 122 -6.47 14.44 21.47
N ILE A 123 -7.20 13.78 20.60
CA ILE A 123 -7.81 12.47 20.84
C ILE A 123 -7.20 11.46 19.87
N VAL A 124 -7.07 10.22 20.32
CA VAL A 124 -6.48 9.13 19.53
C VAL A 124 -7.45 7.97 19.40
N ASP A 125 -7.33 7.18 18.32
CA ASP A 125 -8.11 5.96 18.19
C ASP A 125 -7.60 4.86 19.13
N ILE A 126 -8.46 3.88 19.41
CA ILE A 126 -8.15 2.76 20.30
C ILE A 126 -6.92 1.96 19.85
N LYS A 127 -6.73 1.81 18.53
CA LYS A 127 -5.59 1.06 18.00
C LYS A 127 -4.29 1.81 18.20
N TYR A 128 -4.29 3.14 17.99
CA TYR A 128 -3.12 3.96 18.31
C TYR A 128 -2.74 3.84 19.79
N ALA A 129 -3.74 3.92 20.67
CA ALA A 129 -3.53 3.81 22.11
C ALA A 129 -2.95 2.44 22.49
N LEU A 130 -3.40 1.35 21.87
CA LEU A 130 -2.89 0.00 22.11
C LEU A 130 -1.48 -0.20 21.54
N ASP A 131 -1.25 0.22 20.30
CA ASP A 131 0.01 0.02 19.59
C ASP A 131 1.17 0.78 20.27
N HIS A 132 0.90 1.98 20.81
CA HIS A 132 1.88 2.84 21.47
C HIS A 132 1.80 2.80 23.00
N GLN A 133 0.90 1.97 23.58
CA GLN A 133 0.62 1.91 25.03
C GLN A 133 0.31 3.28 25.63
N THR A 134 -0.34 4.14 24.85
CA THR A 134 -0.62 5.53 25.18
C THR A 134 -1.77 5.65 26.18
N LYS A 135 -1.62 6.56 27.14
CA LYS A 135 -2.62 6.86 28.19
C LYS A 135 -3.10 8.31 28.07
N ILE A 136 -4.26 8.57 28.66
CA ILE A 136 -4.75 9.95 28.83
C ILE A 136 -3.74 10.73 29.66
N GLY A 137 -3.34 11.92 29.17
CA GLY A 137 -2.30 12.77 29.73
C GLY A 137 -0.94 12.65 29.06
N ASP A 138 -0.72 11.62 28.24
CA ASP A 138 0.51 11.50 27.45
C ASP A 138 0.54 12.57 26.36
N LYS A 139 1.74 12.84 25.85
CA LYS A 139 1.96 13.85 24.83
C LYS A 139 2.21 13.20 23.47
N VAL A 140 1.70 13.83 22.42
CA VAL A 140 2.00 13.50 21.02
C VAL A 140 2.45 14.76 20.30
N THR A 141 3.55 14.68 19.56
CA THR A 141 4.06 15.81 18.74
C THR A 141 3.34 15.81 17.39
N GLY A 142 3.02 16.99 16.87
CA GLY A 142 2.41 17.16 15.54
C GLY A 142 2.25 18.65 15.22
N LEU A 143 2.19 19.00 13.95
CA LEU A 143 2.02 20.40 13.50
C LEU A 143 3.08 21.35 14.10
N GLY A 144 4.28 20.84 14.41
CA GLY A 144 5.34 21.59 15.10
C GLY A 144 5.04 21.92 16.58
N ARG A 145 4.04 21.28 17.19
CA ARG A 145 3.59 21.49 18.59
C ARG A 145 3.50 20.16 19.35
N GLU A 146 3.39 20.26 20.68
CA GLU A 146 3.05 19.12 21.54
C GLU A 146 1.55 19.19 21.92
N PHE A 147 0.84 18.10 21.68
CA PHE A 147 -0.56 17.94 22.06
C PHE A 147 -0.70 16.97 23.22
N THR A 148 -1.50 17.32 24.22
CA THR A 148 -1.85 16.43 25.32
C THR A 148 -3.02 15.55 24.91
N ILE A 149 -2.91 14.23 25.03
CA ILE A 149 -3.98 13.29 24.73
C ILE A 149 -5.01 13.33 25.86
N ILE A 150 -6.23 13.74 25.51
CA ILE A 150 -7.33 13.92 26.46
C ILE A 150 -8.44 12.88 26.32
N GLY A 151 -8.46 12.11 25.22
CA GLY A 151 -9.48 11.11 24.98
C GLY A 151 -9.06 10.03 24.00
N ILE A 152 -9.74 8.88 24.11
CA ILE A 152 -9.62 7.75 23.19
C ILE A 152 -10.98 7.53 22.55
N TYR A 153 -11.02 7.31 21.23
CA TYR A 153 -12.26 7.15 20.48
C TYR A 153 -12.34 5.82 19.71
N GLU A 154 -13.55 5.42 19.39
CA GLU A 154 -13.93 4.30 18.53
C GLU A 154 -15.10 4.68 17.62
N PRO A 155 -15.28 4.00 16.44
CA PRO A 155 -14.37 3.07 15.79
C PRO A 155 -13.15 3.77 15.17
N GLU A 156 -12.15 2.99 14.77
CA GLU A 156 -11.02 3.50 13.98
C GLU A 156 -11.54 4.15 12.69
N SER A 157 -11.36 5.46 12.55
CA SER A 157 -11.90 6.23 11.41
C SER A 157 -10.99 7.40 11.05
N GLY A 158 -10.68 7.56 9.75
CA GLY A 158 -9.79 8.61 9.26
C GLY A 158 -8.38 8.55 9.86
N ALA A 159 -7.83 9.72 10.23
CA ALA A 159 -6.55 9.77 10.93
C ALA A 159 -6.68 9.25 12.36
N ARG A 160 -5.62 8.58 12.82
CA ARG A 160 -5.55 8.02 14.18
C ARG A 160 -5.46 9.08 15.28
N ILE A 161 -4.96 10.27 14.91
CA ILE A 161 -4.81 11.43 15.81
C ILE A 161 -5.73 12.53 15.29
N LYS A 162 -6.56 13.07 16.17
CA LYS A 162 -7.43 14.21 15.85
C LYS A 162 -7.17 15.34 16.83
N VAL A 163 -7.13 16.56 16.29
CA VAL A 163 -6.93 17.82 17.03
C VAL A 163 -8.05 18.80 16.71
N PRO A 164 -8.24 19.87 17.50
CA PRO A 164 -9.20 20.92 17.13
C PRO A 164 -8.84 21.55 15.80
N LEU A 165 -9.83 21.74 14.90
CA LEU A 165 -9.61 22.36 13.59
C LEU A 165 -9.04 23.77 13.72
N ALA A 166 -9.51 24.57 14.66
CA ALA A 166 -9.01 25.92 14.89
C ALA A 166 -7.49 25.93 15.26
N THR A 167 -7.05 24.97 16.08
CA THR A 167 -5.62 24.82 16.42
C THR A 167 -4.78 24.39 15.21
N MET A 168 -5.31 23.51 14.36
CA MET A 168 -4.64 23.13 13.11
C MET A 168 -4.56 24.33 12.14
N GLN A 169 -5.63 25.09 12.00
CA GLN A 169 -5.67 26.30 11.16
C GLN A 169 -4.65 27.34 11.62
N GLU A 170 -4.51 27.53 12.93
CA GLU A 170 -3.50 28.42 13.51
C GLU A 170 -2.07 27.93 13.22
N ALA A 171 -1.81 26.63 13.46
CA ALA A 171 -0.48 26.05 13.27
C ALA A 171 -0.02 26.07 11.80
N LEU A 172 -0.96 25.92 10.86
CA LEU A 172 -0.70 25.90 9.41
C LEU A 172 -0.90 27.26 8.73
N VAL A 173 -1.23 28.33 9.48
CA VAL A 173 -1.53 29.68 8.96
C VAL A 173 -2.62 29.62 7.87
N ALA A 174 -3.68 28.86 8.12
CA ALA A 174 -4.76 28.58 7.18
C ALA A 174 -6.14 28.91 7.75
N GLN A 175 -6.30 30.15 8.30
CA GLN A 175 -7.58 30.62 8.82
C GLN A 175 -8.70 30.50 7.78
N ASP A 176 -9.89 30.13 8.23
CA ASP A 176 -11.10 29.95 7.40
C ASP A 176 -10.95 28.96 6.25
N LYS A 177 -10.00 28.03 6.37
CA LYS A 177 -9.77 26.96 5.38
C LYS A 177 -9.79 25.59 6.03
N CYS A 178 -10.15 24.60 5.22
CA CYS A 178 -10.07 23.18 5.56
C CYS A 178 -9.49 22.40 4.37
N SER A 179 -9.28 21.12 4.52
CA SER A 179 -8.81 20.25 3.43
C SER A 179 -9.96 19.65 2.63
N MET A 180 -11.10 19.45 3.30
CA MET A 180 -12.29 18.85 2.70
C MET A 180 -13.52 19.09 3.58
N ILE A 181 -14.70 18.86 3.01
CA ILE A 181 -15.96 18.81 3.74
C ILE A 181 -16.51 17.39 3.68
N PHE A 182 -16.81 16.82 4.83
CA PHE A 182 -17.56 15.56 4.93
C PHE A 182 -19.05 15.87 4.95
N VAL A 183 -19.81 15.12 4.14
CA VAL A 183 -21.26 15.30 4.02
C VAL A 183 -21.94 13.98 4.38
N LYS A 184 -22.79 14.06 5.40
CA LYS A 184 -23.71 13.00 5.79
C LYS A 184 -25.03 13.24 5.06
N CYS A 185 -25.49 12.25 4.29
CA CYS A 185 -26.78 12.30 3.63
C CYS A 185 -27.91 11.95 4.61
N SER A 186 -29.08 12.55 4.42
CA SER A 186 -30.29 12.20 5.19
C SER A 186 -30.72 10.76 4.93
N LYS A 187 -30.50 10.29 3.70
CA LYS A 187 -30.68 8.91 3.28
C LYS A 187 -29.45 8.47 2.47
N PRO A 188 -28.73 7.43 2.90
CA PRO A 188 -27.53 6.96 2.22
C PRO A 188 -27.76 6.58 0.75
N GLU A 189 -28.97 6.11 0.41
CA GLU A 189 -29.35 5.70 -0.96
C GLU A 189 -29.43 6.91 -1.92
N GLU A 190 -29.65 8.13 -1.39
CA GLU A 190 -29.75 9.35 -2.19
C GLU A 190 -28.40 10.05 -2.39
N GLN A 191 -27.29 9.46 -1.97
CA GLN A 191 -25.96 10.08 -2.02
C GLN A 191 -25.56 10.55 -3.43
N GLU A 192 -25.96 9.83 -4.49
CA GLU A 192 -25.66 10.22 -5.87
C GLU A 192 -26.44 11.47 -6.28
N LEU A 193 -27.71 11.58 -5.86
CA LEU A 193 -28.53 12.75 -6.10
C LEU A 193 -28.01 13.98 -5.34
N VAL A 194 -27.58 13.79 -4.09
CA VAL A 194 -26.96 14.85 -3.29
C VAL A 194 -25.64 15.29 -3.93
N ALA A 195 -24.82 14.35 -4.39
CA ALA A 195 -23.59 14.63 -5.10
C ALA A 195 -23.82 15.45 -6.37
N GLN A 196 -24.83 15.08 -7.16
CA GLN A 196 -25.20 15.84 -8.37
C GLN A 196 -25.60 17.28 -8.03
N ARG A 197 -26.45 17.50 -7.01
CA ARG A 197 -26.86 18.85 -6.55
C ARG A 197 -25.67 19.69 -6.08
N ILE A 198 -24.69 19.05 -5.42
CA ILE A 198 -23.44 19.73 -5.01
C ILE A 198 -22.67 20.16 -6.26
N LEU A 199 -22.49 19.29 -7.25
CA LEU A 199 -21.75 19.59 -8.47
C LEU A 199 -22.46 20.58 -9.40
N GLU A 200 -23.78 20.62 -9.40
CA GLU A 200 -24.55 21.65 -10.13
C GLU A 200 -24.27 23.05 -9.56
N LYS A 201 -24.12 23.18 -8.24
CA LYS A 201 -23.76 24.44 -7.58
C LYS A 201 -22.28 24.76 -7.63
N TYR A 202 -21.43 23.72 -7.56
CA TYR A 202 -19.98 23.81 -7.50
C TYR A 202 -19.31 22.84 -8.48
N PRO A 203 -19.33 23.13 -9.80
CA PRO A 203 -18.81 22.25 -10.83
C PRO A 203 -17.29 22.04 -10.75
N ASP A 204 -16.56 22.99 -10.13
CA ASP A 204 -15.11 22.91 -9.93
C ASP A 204 -14.69 22.08 -8.73
N TYR A 205 -15.64 21.47 -8.03
CA TYR A 205 -15.32 20.61 -6.89
C TYR A 205 -15.38 19.13 -7.26
N ARG A 206 -14.68 18.33 -6.49
CA ARG A 206 -14.64 16.88 -6.66
C ARG A 206 -15.42 16.20 -5.54
N VAL A 207 -16.39 15.42 -5.92
CA VAL A 207 -17.12 14.51 -5.03
C VAL A 207 -16.45 13.15 -5.05
N ILE A 208 -16.18 12.60 -3.88
CA ILE A 208 -15.66 11.25 -3.67
C ILE A 208 -16.64 10.54 -2.75
N PHE A 209 -17.16 9.39 -3.17
CA PHE A 209 -17.97 8.55 -2.30
C PHE A 209 -17.06 7.78 -1.35
N THR A 210 -17.38 7.79 -0.06
CA THR A 210 -16.56 7.10 0.94
C THR A 210 -16.55 5.58 0.76
N ARG A 211 -17.64 5.02 0.21
CA ARG A 211 -17.71 3.60 -0.18
C ARG A 211 -16.64 3.18 -1.19
N ASP A 212 -16.18 4.10 -2.03
CA ASP A 212 -15.20 3.82 -3.08
C ASP A 212 -13.74 4.01 -2.61
N LEU A 213 -13.54 4.62 -1.42
CA LEU A 213 -12.21 4.90 -0.89
C LEU A 213 -11.30 3.67 -0.80
N PRO A 214 -11.74 2.49 -0.34
CA PRO A 214 -10.86 1.32 -0.28
C PRO A 214 -10.29 0.93 -1.65
N THR A 215 -11.11 1.01 -2.70
CA THR A 215 -10.67 0.72 -4.07
C THR A 215 -9.84 1.85 -4.69
N LEU A 216 -10.20 3.09 -4.40
CA LEU A 216 -9.45 4.27 -4.83
C LEU A 216 -8.05 4.31 -4.19
N PHE A 217 -7.93 4.00 -2.90
CA PHE A 217 -6.63 3.90 -2.24
C PHE A 217 -5.80 2.73 -2.78
N ALA A 218 -6.41 1.56 -2.97
CA ALA A 218 -5.70 0.40 -3.50
C ALA A 218 -5.16 0.60 -4.93
N ASN A 219 -5.87 1.38 -5.77
CA ASN A 219 -5.57 1.53 -7.20
C ASN A 219 -5.16 2.96 -7.61
N GLY A 220 -5.43 3.96 -6.77
CA GLY A 220 -5.43 5.38 -7.17
C GLY A 220 -4.07 6.08 -7.15
N PHE A 221 -3.03 5.48 -6.59
CA PHE A 221 -1.73 6.12 -6.51
C PHE A 221 -0.82 5.65 -7.65
N SER A 222 -0.86 6.38 -8.78
CA SER A 222 -0.03 6.07 -9.96
C SER A 222 1.46 5.97 -9.63
N GLY A 223 1.99 6.80 -8.74
CA GLY A 223 3.37 6.75 -8.29
C GLY A 223 3.75 5.42 -7.61
N PHE A 224 2.86 4.86 -6.78
CA PHE A 224 3.08 3.54 -6.19
C PHE A 224 3.01 2.42 -7.21
N ASN A 225 2.13 2.52 -8.20
CA ASN A 225 2.06 1.52 -9.27
C ASN A 225 3.34 1.52 -10.12
N VAL A 226 3.90 2.71 -10.42
CA VAL A 226 5.19 2.83 -11.10
C VAL A 226 6.29 2.21 -10.25
N PHE A 227 6.37 2.56 -8.96
CA PHE A 227 7.35 1.98 -8.02
C PHE A 227 7.23 0.44 -7.95
N LEU A 228 6.02 -0.09 -7.78
CA LEU A 228 5.78 -1.53 -7.73
C LEU A 228 6.17 -2.23 -9.05
N ASN A 229 5.93 -1.59 -10.19
CA ASN A 229 6.33 -2.13 -11.49
C ASN A 229 7.87 -2.14 -11.65
N VAL A 230 8.56 -1.12 -11.17
CA VAL A 230 10.04 -1.10 -11.14
C VAL A 230 10.57 -2.22 -10.25
N VAL A 231 10.03 -2.39 -9.04
CA VAL A 231 10.43 -3.48 -8.12
C VAL A 231 10.20 -4.85 -8.77
N ARG A 232 9.04 -5.05 -9.42
CA ARG A 232 8.76 -6.29 -10.17
C ARG A 232 9.75 -6.52 -11.30
N GLY A 233 10.04 -5.49 -12.09
CA GLY A 233 11.01 -5.55 -13.16
C GLY A 233 12.41 -5.93 -12.66
N LEU A 234 12.89 -5.29 -11.60
CA LEU A 234 14.17 -5.61 -10.98
C LEU A 234 14.22 -7.06 -10.46
N ALA A 235 13.17 -7.53 -9.80
CA ALA A 235 13.10 -8.89 -9.29
C ALA A 235 13.16 -9.93 -10.43
N ILE A 236 12.49 -9.69 -11.55
CA ILE A 236 12.54 -10.55 -12.74
C ILE A 236 13.96 -10.57 -13.32
N VAL A 237 14.59 -9.41 -13.47
CA VAL A 237 15.97 -9.30 -14.01
C VAL A 237 16.96 -10.01 -13.09
N ILE A 238 16.89 -9.83 -11.78
CA ILE A 238 17.75 -10.50 -10.81
C ILE A 238 17.56 -12.02 -10.88
N SER A 239 16.32 -12.50 -10.87
CA SER A 239 16.02 -13.93 -10.97
C SER A 239 16.54 -14.54 -12.27
N LEU A 240 16.37 -13.84 -13.39
CA LEU A 240 16.90 -14.26 -14.70
C LEU A 240 18.42 -14.36 -14.70
N LEU A 241 19.13 -13.33 -14.19
CA LEU A 241 20.59 -13.31 -14.13
C LEU A 241 21.16 -14.41 -13.21
N VAL A 242 20.52 -14.63 -12.05
CA VAL A 242 20.95 -15.69 -11.12
C VAL A 242 20.83 -17.06 -11.79
N ILE A 243 19.72 -17.35 -12.46
CA ILE A 243 19.54 -18.62 -13.16
C ILE A 243 20.48 -18.74 -14.35
N LEU A 244 20.66 -17.67 -15.15
CA LEU A 244 21.60 -17.65 -16.26
C LEU A 244 23.01 -18.00 -15.80
N LEU A 245 23.52 -17.34 -14.75
CA LEU A 245 24.84 -17.59 -14.20
C LEU A 245 24.97 -19.01 -13.66
N THR A 246 23.98 -19.48 -12.92
CA THR A 246 24.02 -20.83 -12.34
C THR A 246 23.96 -21.90 -13.43
N MET A 247 23.08 -21.75 -14.40
CA MET A 247 23.01 -22.71 -15.51
C MET A 247 24.28 -22.69 -16.39
N TYR A 248 24.90 -21.50 -16.53
CA TYR A 248 26.17 -21.36 -17.23
C TYR A 248 27.27 -22.13 -16.51
N THR A 249 27.40 -22.03 -15.17
CA THR A 249 28.39 -22.81 -14.39
C THR A 249 28.07 -24.29 -14.44
N THR A 250 26.80 -24.68 -14.31
CA THR A 250 26.36 -26.10 -14.40
C THR A 250 26.73 -26.71 -15.77
N VAL A 251 26.50 -25.98 -16.87
CA VAL A 251 26.89 -26.44 -18.21
C VAL A 251 28.39 -26.58 -18.34
N SER A 252 29.18 -25.62 -17.81
CA SER A 252 30.64 -25.67 -17.84
C SER A 252 31.19 -26.84 -17.06
N GLU A 253 30.65 -27.13 -15.87
CA GLU A 253 31.06 -28.24 -15.04
C GLU A 253 30.71 -29.62 -15.67
N ARG A 254 29.64 -29.69 -16.46
CA ARG A 254 29.15 -30.93 -17.11
C ARG A 254 29.56 -31.03 -18.58
N THR A 255 30.50 -30.20 -19.07
CA THR A 255 30.89 -30.15 -20.49
C THR A 255 31.32 -31.54 -21.01
N ARG A 256 32.12 -32.27 -20.27
CA ARG A 256 32.58 -33.63 -20.66
C ARG A 256 31.41 -34.64 -20.73
N GLN A 257 30.45 -34.55 -19.80
CA GLN A 257 29.25 -35.41 -19.81
C GLN A 257 28.38 -35.12 -21.05
N ILE A 258 28.25 -33.84 -21.42
CA ILE A 258 27.54 -33.41 -22.63
C ILE A 258 28.23 -33.99 -23.89
N GLY A 259 29.56 -33.94 -23.94
CA GLY A 259 30.34 -34.53 -25.03
C GLY A 259 30.10 -36.03 -25.19
N ILE A 260 30.09 -36.80 -24.07
CA ILE A 260 29.77 -38.23 -24.07
C ILE A 260 28.36 -38.49 -24.60
N LEU A 261 27.36 -37.78 -24.10
CA LEU A 261 25.97 -37.93 -24.56
C LEU A 261 25.82 -37.67 -26.05
N LYS A 262 26.51 -36.67 -26.58
CA LYS A 262 26.52 -36.37 -28.01
C LYS A 262 27.20 -37.42 -28.85
N SER A 263 28.33 -37.99 -28.38
CA SER A 263 29.02 -39.06 -29.07
C SER A 263 28.18 -40.35 -29.12
N LEU A 264 27.28 -40.55 -28.14
CA LEU A 264 26.28 -41.61 -28.11
C LEU A 264 25.03 -41.31 -28.96
N GLY A 265 24.95 -40.13 -29.64
CA GLY A 265 23.89 -39.80 -30.56
C GLY A 265 22.74 -38.93 -29.98
N ALA A 266 22.92 -38.34 -28.79
CA ALA A 266 21.93 -37.47 -28.23
C ALA A 266 21.72 -36.21 -29.11
N SER A 267 20.46 -35.89 -29.44
CA SER A 267 20.12 -34.72 -30.27
C SER A 267 20.32 -33.42 -29.49
N LYS A 268 20.59 -32.32 -30.24
CA LYS A 268 20.71 -30.98 -29.66
C LYS A 268 19.45 -30.58 -28.88
N ALA A 269 18.26 -30.90 -29.41
CA ALA A 269 16.99 -30.60 -28.76
C ALA A 269 16.81 -31.35 -27.45
N TRP A 270 17.24 -32.61 -27.38
CA TRP A 270 17.17 -33.41 -26.20
C TRP A 270 18.04 -32.84 -25.07
N ILE A 271 19.31 -32.46 -25.40
CA ILE A 271 20.22 -31.83 -24.42
C ILE A 271 19.66 -30.49 -23.92
N ALA A 272 19.23 -29.64 -24.83
CA ALA A 272 18.63 -28.35 -24.43
C ALA A 272 17.42 -28.55 -23.52
N TRP A 273 16.56 -29.54 -23.82
CA TRP A 273 15.38 -29.85 -23.01
C TRP A 273 15.74 -30.37 -21.62
N GLU A 274 16.83 -31.14 -21.50
CA GLU A 274 17.27 -31.62 -20.19
C GLU A 274 17.66 -30.49 -19.24
N PHE A 275 18.43 -29.51 -19.73
CA PHE A 275 18.78 -28.33 -18.96
C PHE A 275 17.54 -27.42 -18.69
N GLN A 276 16.58 -27.33 -19.61
CA GLN A 276 15.35 -26.60 -19.39
C GLN A 276 14.47 -27.23 -18.29
N LYS A 277 14.40 -28.55 -18.20
CA LYS A 277 13.70 -29.24 -17.11
C LYS A 277 14.37 -28.97 -15.76
N GLU A 278 15.72 -28.97 -15.72
CA GLU A 278 16.46 -28.66 -14.51
C GLU A 278 16.16 -27.19 -14.05
N ALA A 279 16.20 -26.23 -14.96
CA ALA A 279 15.87 -24.83 -14.68
C ALA A 279 14.41 -24.65 -14.24
N LEU A 280 13.47 -25.33 -14.88
CA LEU A 280 12.06 -25.30 -14.50
C LEU A 280 11.87 -25.85 -13.07
N THR A 281 12.53 -26.94 -12.74
CA THR A 281 12.49 -27.55 -11.38
C THR A 281 13.05 -26.58 -10.34
N ILE A 282 14.21 -25.99 -10.61
CA ILE A 282 14.83 -24.97 -9.74
C ILE A 282 13.89 -23.80 -9.53
N SER A 283 13.25 -23.30 -10.61
CA SER A 283 12.34 -22.16 -10.55
C SER A 283 11.09 -22.48 -9.75
N LEU A 284 10.50 -23.65 -9.95
CA LEU A 284 9.33 -24.11 -9.18
C LEU A 284 9.65 -24.22 -7.69
N LEU A 285 10.77 -24.85 -7.35
CA LEU A 285 11.22 -24.96 -5.96
C LEU A 285 11.53 -23.58 -5.36
N GLY A 286 12.13 -22.69 -6.15
CA GLY A 286 12.40 -21.32 -5.75
C GLY A 286 11.12 -20.52 -5.47
N VAL A 287 10.11 -20.62 -6.34
CA VAL A 287 8.80 -19.99 -6.15
C VAL A 287 8.10 -20.56 -4.92
N LEU A 288 8.04 -21.87 -4.76
CA LEU A 288 7.40 -22.50 -3.59
C LEU A 288 8.11 -22.11 -2.28
N GLY A 289 9.44 -22.13 -2.27
CA GLY A 289 10.24 -21.69 -1.12
C GLY A 289 10.03 -20.20 -0.82
N GLY A 290 10.03 -19.36 -1.86
CA GLY A 290 9.77 -17.93 -1.74
C GLY A 290 8.38 -17.62 -1.18
N LEU A 291 7.34 -18.30 -1.65
CA LEU A 291 5.99 -18.18 -1.12
C LEU A 291 5.89 -18.63 0.33
N ALA A 292 6.49 -19.78 0.68
CA ALA A 292 6.49 -20.28 2.05
C ALA A 292 7.11 -19.26 3.02
N VAL A 293 8.28 -18.71 2.65
CA VAL A 293 8.94 -17.67 3.46
C VAL A 293 8.10 -16.40 3.51
N ALA A 294 7.51 -15.96 2.39
CA ALA A 294 6.63 -14.79 2.37
C ALA A 294 5.41 -14.95 3.30
N PHE A 295 4.80 -16.14 3.35
CA PHE A 295 3.71 -16.42 4.29
C PHE A 295 4.17 -16.41 5.76
N ILE A 296 5.35 -16.94 6.05
CA ILE A 296 5.93 -16.91 7.41
C ILE A 296 6.21 -15.46 7.82
N VAL A 297 6.87 -14.69 6.96
CA VAL A 297 7.17 -13.27 7.24
C VAL A 297 5.88 -12.46 7.41
N ARG A 298 4.88 -12.68 6.55
CA ARG A 298 3.55 -12.07 6.73
C ARG A 298 2.98 -12.39 8.11
N PHE A 299 2.96 -13.65 8.52
CA PHE A 299 2.44 -14.06 9.83
C PHE A 299 3.16 -13.35 10.98
N LEU A 300 4.50 -13.26 10.90
CA LEU A 300 5.30 -12.55 11.91
C LEU A 300 5.02 -11.04 11.94
N LEU A 301 4.96 -10.39 10.78
CA LEU A 301 4.71 -8.94 10.69
C LEU A 301 3.30 -8.57 11.15
N VAL A 302 2.30 -9.36 10.80
CA VAL A 302 0.93 -9.15 11.29
C VAL A 302 0.85 -9.36 12.79
N ARG A 303 1.53 -10.41 13.33
CA ARG A 303 1.43 -10.79 14.75
C ARG A 303 2.22 -9.88 15.69
N TYR A 304 3.41 -9.43 15.27
CA TYR A 304 4.34 -8.69 16.13
C TYR A 304 4.49 -7.20 15.76
N ALA A 305 4.29 -6.83 14.51
CA ALA A 305 4.42 -5.44 14.06
C ALA A 305 3.07 -4.76 13.78
N GLY A 306 1.93 -5.47 13.91
CA GLY A 306 0.60 -4.90 13.64
C GLY A 306 0.38 -4.44 12.20
N MET A 307 1.26 -4.85 11.27
CA MET A 307 1.21 -4.41 9.87
C MET A 307 0.27 -5.29 9.05
N ASN A 308 -0.68 -4.68 8.35
CA ASN A 308 -1.54 -5.41 7.43
C ASN A 308 -0.85 -5.66 6.09
N ILE A 309 -0.60 -6.94 5.77
CA ILE A 309 -0.06 -7.38 4.49
C ILE A 309 -1.16 -8.10 3.72
N ASP A 310 -1.64 -7.49 2.63
CA ASP A 310 -2.66 -8.08 1.76
C ASP A 310 -2.00 -8.88 0.64
N LEU A 311 -1.99 -10.21 0.80
CA LEU A 311 -1.53 -11.12 -0.25
C LEU A 311 -2.69 -11.41 -1.20
N GLU A 312 -2.90 -10.51 -2.15
CA GLU A 312 -3.89 -10.72 -3.20
C GLU A 312 -3.51 -11.93 -4.06
N VAL A 313 -4.43 -12.88 -4.22
CA VAL A 313 -4.21 -14.14 -4.94
C VAL A 313 -3.72 -13.89 -6.37
N MET A 314 -4.32 -12.92 -7.07
CA MET A 314 -3.96 -12.60 -8.45
C MET A 314 -2.53 -12.04 -8.58
N SER A 315 -2.15 -11.12 -7.70
CA SER A 315 -0.78 -10.55 -7.67
C SER A 315 0.25 -11.61 -7.31
N THR A 316 -0.06 -12.50 -6.36
CA THR A 316 0.79 -13.62 -5.97
C THR A 316 0.96 -14.62 -7.12
N PHE A 317 -0.12 -14.91 -7.84
CA PHE A 317 -0.10 -15.77 -9.03
C PHE A 317 0.79 -15.18 -10.14
N TYR A 318 0.63 -13.90 -10.47
CA TYR A 318 1.49 -13.24 -11.47
C TYR A 318 2.95 -13.18 -11.06
N ALA A 319 3.24 -12.94 -9.79
CA ALA A 319 4.62 -12.99 -9.28
C ALA A 319 5.23 -14.40 -9.40
N SER A 320 4.45 -15.43 -9.11
CA SER A 320 4.87 -16.83 -9.25
C SER A 320 5.11 -17.20 -10.70
N LEU A 321 4.20 -16.82 -11.59
CA LEU A 321 4.33 -17.05 -13.04
C LEU A 321 5.56 -16.34 -13.60
N ALA A 322 5.80 -15.08 -13.20
CA ALA A 322 6.98 -14.32 -13.61
C ALA A 322 8.28 -14.96 -13.09
N GLY A 323 8.28 -15.48 -11.86
CA GLY A 323 9.42 -16.22 -11.29
C GLY A 323 9.77 -17.49 -12.09
N VAL A 324 8.76 -18.27 -12.46
CA VAL A 324 8.98 -19.47 -13.31
C VAL A 324 9.42 -19.08 -14.72
N ALA A 325 8.77 -18.09 -15.33
CA ALA A 325 9.11 -17.62 -16.67
C ALA A 325 10.54 -17.05 -16.75
N SER A 326 10.98 -16.27 -15.75
CA SER A 326 12.35 -15.76 -15.68
C SER A 326 13.38 -16.90 -15.58
N GLY A 327 13.02 -17.97 -14.89
CA GLY A 327 13.88 -19.17 -14.79
C GLY A 327 14.06 -19.88 -16.12
N VAL A 328 12.96 -20.14 -16.82
CA VAL A 328 12.98 -20.78 -18.14
C VAL A 328 13.74 -19.91 -19.16
N LEU A 329 13.51 -18.60 -19.17
CA LEU A 329 14.18 -17.65 -20.06
C LEU A 329 15.67 -17.51 -19.72
N GLY A 330 16.03 -17.45 -18.43
CA GLY A 330 17.42 -17.36 -17.97
C GLY A 330 18.27 -18.58 -18.33
N ALA A 331 17.67 -19.76 -18.36
CA ALA A 331 18.33 -20.99 -18.74
C ALA A 331 18.42 -21.20 -20.28
N LEU A 332 17.66 -20.43 -21.07
CA LEU A 332 17.57 -20.68 -22.51
C LEU A 332 18.91 -20.57 -23.22
N TYR A 333 19.66 -19.51 -22.95
CA TYR A 333 20.97 -19.29 -23.55
C TYR A 333 22.00 -20.38 -23.15
N PRO A 334 22.20 -20.68 -21.84
CA PRO A 334 23.09 -21.78 -21.44
C PRO A 334 22.69 -23.14 -22.02
N ALA A 335 21.41 -23.47 -22.05
CA ALA A 335 20.90 -24.74 -22.58
C ALA A 335 21.17 -24.87 -24.10
N LEU A 336 20.95 -23.81 -24.87
CA LEU A 336 21.26 -23.80 -26.30
C LEU A 336 22.78 -23.88 -26.54
N ARG A 337 23.59 -23.21 -25.73
CA ARG A 337 25.06 -23.30 -25.81
C ARG A 337 25.55 -24.72 -25.51
N ALA A 338 25.04 -25.36 -24.45
CA ALA A 338 25.32 -26.75 -24.14
C ALA A 338 24.99 -27.69 -25.33
N ALA A 339 23.83 -27.48 -25.92
CA ALA A 339 23.36 -28.21 -27.09
C ALA A 339 24.21 -27.99 -28.35
N SER A 340 24.92 -26.88 -28.49
CA SER A 340 25.74 -26.56 -29.66
C SER A 340 27.22 -26.95 -29.52
N GLN A 341 27.71 -27.34 -28.34
CA GLN A 341 29.13 -27.74 -28.14
C GLN A 341 29.55 -28.85 -29.07
N ASP A 342 30.82 -28.82 -29.54
CA ASP A 342 31.40 -29.90 -30.36
C ASP A 342 31.79 -31.07 -29.43
N PRO A 343 31.39 -32.31 -29.73
CA PRO A 343 31.75 -33.47 -28.90
C PRO A 343 33.26 -33.67 -28.80
N VAL A 344 34.03 -33.35 -29.84
CA VAL A 344 35.51 -33.54 -29.85
C VAL A 344 36.16 -32.56 -28.86
N ASP A 345 35.76 -31.29 -28.92
CA ASP A 345 36.24 -30.23 -28.00
C ASP A 345 35.82 -30.51 -26.57
N ALA A 346 34.57 -30.96 -26.39
CA ALA A 346 34.02 -31.26 -25.05
C ALA A 346 34.73 -32.46 -24.36
N LEU A 347 35.22 -33.41 -25.11
CA LEU A 347 35.95 -34.57 -24.59
C LEU A 347 37.43 -34.27 -24.25
N SER A 348 38.02 -33.24 -24.89
CA SER A 348 39.39 -32.79 -24.63
C SER A 348 39.49 -31.79 -23.46
N TYR A 349 38.36 -31.42 -22.89
CA TYR A 349 38.30 -30.51 -21.75
C TYR A 349 38.70 -31.22 -20.46
N GLU A 350 39.84 -30.85 -19.86
CA GLU A 350 40.30 -31.32 -18.55
C GLU A 350 39.65 -30.60 -17.37
#